data_9caad87779a9e29151fcec29a60827c1
#
_entry.id   9caad87779a9e29151fcec29a60827c1
#
_cell.length_a   1.000
_cell.length_b   1.000
_cell.length_c   1.000
_cell.angle_alpha   90.00
_cell.angle_beta   90.00
_cell.angle_gamma   90.00
#
_symmetry.space_group_name_H-M   'P 1'
#
loop_
_entity.id
_entity.type
_entity.pdbx_description
1 polymer ?
#
loop_
_entity_poly.entity_id
_entity_poly.type
_entity_poly.pdbx_seq_one_letter_code
_entity_poly.pdbx_strand_id
1 'polypeptide(L)'
;MAIDSYSDVNTNQTNSAGRLGRNYPNNYIESEVCGATSIKFGYGAQVKSGVVSPLASGDVASISARNTFGVCTFSPGANGLDSAQYEQYDQVGFLKTGIINVPVTETIAKGDLVRVYHTTSSSKIVGMFATTAEATKTALITGARWVGASQTDASGVLIAELFLPDSITLTADT
;
A
#
# COMPACT_ATOMS: atom_id res chain seq x y z
N MET A 1 13.60 -27.32 23.07
CA MET A 1 13.70 -26.15 22.19
C MET A 1 12.43 -25.35 22.43
N ALA A 2 12.53 -24.26 23.19
CA ALA A 2 11.39 -23.41 23.48
C ALA A 2 10.99 -22.75 22.15
N ILE A 3 9.73 -22.89 21.78
CA ILE A 3 9.15 -22.09 20.67
C ILE A 3 9.24 -20.66 21.18
N ASP A 4 10.13 -19.91 20.59
CA ASP A 4 10.25 -18.48 20.86
C ASP A 4 8.88 -17.84 20.81
N SER A 5 8.65 -17.03 21.79
CA SER A 5 7.36 -16.53 22.12
C SER A 5 6.61 -16.04 20.87
N TYR A 6 5.40 -16.49 20.73
CA TYR A 6 4.41 -16.02 19.76
C TYR A 6 4.34 -14.48 19.67
N SER A 7 4.89 -13.77 20.66
CA SER A 7 5.07 -12.33 20.68
C SER A 7 6.15 -11.82 19.72
N ASP A 8 7.27 -12.52 19.52
CA ASP A 8 8.36 -12.05 18.65
C ASP A 8 8.02 -12.23 17.17
N VAL A 9 7.36 -13.33 16.84
CA VAL A 9 6.82 -13.52 15.49
C VAL A 9 5.74 -12.49 15.17
N ASN A 10 4.98 -12.05 16.18
CA ASN A 10 3.87 -11.13 16.00
C ASN A 10 4.31 -9.66 15.98
N THR A 11 5.34 -9.27 16.74
CA THR A 11 5.83 -7.88 16.77
C THR A 11 6.63 -7.53 15.53
N ASN A 12 7.47 -8.40 15.04
CA ASN A 12 8.25 -8.14 13.81
C ASN A 12 7.41 -8.22 12.54
N GLN A 13 6.30 -8.96 12.56
CA GLN A 13 5.43 -9.11 11.40
C GLN A 13 4.31 -8.07 11.31
N THR A 14 3.90 -7.46 12.41
CA THR A 14 2.78 -6.49 12.42
C THR A 14 3.12 -5.15 11.83
N ASN A 15 4.40 -4.81 11.73
CA ASN A 15 4.86 -3.50 11.27
C ASN A 15 5.53 -3.53 9.88
N SER A 16 5.43 -4.62 9.14
CA SER A 16 5.97 -4.68 7.78
C SER A 16 4.97 -4.16 6.74
N ALA A 17 5.46 -3.60 5.66
CA ALA A 17 4.63 -3.13 4.55
C ALA A 17 3.71 -4.24 4.01
N GLY A 18 2.48 -3.90 3.70
CA GLY A 18 1.45 -4.83 3.23
C GLY A 18 0.75 -5.65 4.32
N ARG A 19 1.18 -5.56 5.58
CA ARG A 19 0.49 -6.21 6.70
C ARG A 19 -0.77 -5.43 7.07
N LEU A 20 -1.84 -6.17 7.33
CA LEU A 20 -3.09 -5.58 7.80
C LEU A 20 -2.91 -4.98 9.18
N GLY A 21 -3.51 -3.81 9.41
CA GLY A 21 -3.56 -3.17 10.71
C GLY A 21 -4.31 -4.02 11.74
N ARG A 22 -3.98 -3.82 13.01
CA ARG A 22 -4.60 -4.57 14.11
C ARG A 22 -6.08 -4.20 14.27
N ASN A 23 -6.91 -5.20 14.52
CA ASN A 23 -8.29 -5.05 15.01
C ASN A 23 -9.25 -4.25 14.13
N TYR A 24 -9.08 -4.25 12.81
CA TYR A 24 -10.13 -3.71 11.94
C TYR A 24 -11.00 -4.86 11.40
N PRO A 25 -12.24 -5.02 11.89
CA PRO A 25 -13.07 -6.19 11.56
C PRO A 25 -13.61 -6.17 10.11
N ASN A 26 -13.51 -5.04 9.42
CA ASN A 26 -14.12 -4.84 8.10
C ASN A 26 -13.07 -4.65 7.00
N ASN A 27 -11.92 -5.32 7.07
CA ASN A 27 -11.00 -5.34 5.95
C ASN A 27 -11.66 -6.05 4.76
N TYR A 28 -11.75 -5.36 3.62
CA TYR A 28 -12.22 -5.94 2.38
C TYR A 28 -11.06 -6.13 1.41
N ILE A 29 -10.73 -7.40 1.15
CA ILE A 29 -9.63 -7.81 0.29
C ILE A 29 -10.22 -8.57 -0.89
N GLU A 30 -9.86 -8.15 -2.08
CA GLU A 30 -10.09 -8.90 -3.32
C GLU A 30 -8.85 -9.71 -3.68
N SER A 31 -9.05 -10.77 -4.42
CA SER A 31 -7.96 -11.60 -4.95
C SER A 31 -7.89 -11.38 -6.45
N GLU A 32 -6.77 -10.85 -6.90
CA GLU A 32 -6.53 -10.43 -8.28
C GLU A 32 -5.21 -11.00 -8.79
N VAL A 33 -5.00 -11.02 -10.09
CA VAL A 33 -3.75 -11.51 -10.69
C VAL A 33 -2.78 -10.35 -10.90
N CYS A 34 -1.50 -10.53 -10.56
CA CYS A 34 -0.44 -9.57 -10.86
C CYS A 34 -0.19 -9.52 -12.38
N GLY A 35 -0.52 -8.38 -13.00
CA GLY A 35 -0.30 -8.14 -14.43
C GLY A 35 1.05 -7.49 -14.76
N ALA A 36 1.74 -6.96 -13.75
CA ALA A 36 3.06 -6.36 -13.89
C ALA A 36 4.17 -7.38 -13.71
N THR A 37 5.40 -7.01 -14.07
CA THR A 37 6.59 -7.85 -13.82
C THR A 37 6.76 -8.11 -12.32
N SER A 38 6.53 -7.08 -11.49
CA SER A 38 6.46 -7.22 -10.03
C SER A 38 5.72 -6.06 -9.39
N ILE A 39 5.12 -6.29 -8.21
CA ILE A 39 4.49 -5.26 -7.36
C ILE A 39 4.85 -5.55 -5.92
N LYS A 40 5.41 -4.57 -5.21
CA LYS A 40 5.83 -4.73 -3.81
C LYS A 40 4.64 -4.75 -2.85
N PHE A 41 4.80 -5.45 -1.74
CA PHE A 41 3.82 -5.46 -0.66
C PHE A 41 3.68 -4.08 -0.03
N GLY A 42 2.45 -3.68 0.30
CA GLY A 42 2.14 -2.38 0.87
C GLY A 42 2.11 -1.23 -0.13
N TYR A 43 2.36 -1.48 -1.42
CA TYR A 43 2.30 -0.44 -2.44
C TYR A 43 0.88 -0.26 -2.95
N GLY A 44 0.54 1.01 -3.22
CA GLY A 44 -0.70 1.37 -3.91
C GLY A 44 -0.64 0.95 -5.38
N ALA A 45 -1.71 0.34 -5.85
CA ALA A 45 -1.83 -0.16 -7.21
C ALA A 45 -3.26 0.01 -7.73
N GLN A 46 -3.49 -0.36 -8.98
CA GLN A 46 -4.80 -0.31 -9.61
C GLN A 46 -5.16 -1.64 -10.25
N VAL A 47 -6.45 -1.95 -10.32
CA VAL A 47 -6.96 -3.01 -11.19
C VAL A 47 -7.31 -2.41 -12.55
N LYS A 48 -6.66 -2.90 -13.60
CA LYS A 48 -6.88 -2.50 -14.98
C LYS A 48 -6.99 -3.73 -15.86
N SER A 49 -8.08 -3.83 -16.61
CA SER A 49 -8.34 -5.00 -17.47
C SER A 49 -8.29 -6.35 -16.75
N GLY A 50 -8.74 -6.40 -15.48
CA GLY A 50 -8.81 -7.63 -14.68
C GLY A 50 -7.47 -8.07 -14.06
N VAL A 51 -6.46 -7.21 -14.06
CA VAL A 51 -5.17 -7.50 -13.41
C VAL A 51 -4.70 -6.32 -12.56
N VAL A 52 -3.94 -6.60 -11.51
CA VAL A 52 -3.28 -5.56 -10.69
C VAL A 52 -2.06 -5.04 -11.44
N SER A 53 -1.97 -3.73 -11.54
CA SER A 53 -0.88 -3.00 -12.21
C SER A 53 -0.44 -1.80 -11.37
N PRO A 54 0.81 -1.35 -11.46
CA PRO A 54 1.23 -0.10 -10.86
C PRO A 54 0.37 1.08 -11.34
N LEU A 55 0.27 2.11 -10.51
CA LEU A 55 -0.39 3.36 -10.90
C LEU A 55 0.34 4.01 -12.08
N ALA A 56 -0.40 4.67 -12.96
CA ALA A 56 0.17 5.48 -14.03
C ALA A 56 -0.47 6.87 -14.05
N SER A 57 0.29 7.89 -14.43
CA SER A 57 -0.17 9.29 -14.40
C SER A 57 -1.44 9.53 -15.22
N GLY A 58 -1.56 8.86 -16.37
CA GLY A 58 -2.74 8.97 -17.23
C GLY A 58 -4.00 8.31 -16.66
N ASP A 59 -3.85 7.43 -15.67
CA ASP A 59 -4.97 6.69 -15.10
C ASP A 59 -5.51 7.33 -13.81
N VAL A 60 -4.75 8.24 -13.17
CA VAL A 60 -5.12 8.83 -11.86
C VAL A 60 -6.49 9.51 -11.92
N ALA A 61 -6.79 10.26 -12.97
CA ALA A 61 -8.08 10.94 -13.13
C ALA A 61 -9.26 9.97 -13.35
N SER A 62 -8.99 8.74 -13.78
CA SER A 62 -10.02 7.70 -13.99
C SER A 62 -10.21 6.79 -12.78
N ILE A 63 -9.30 6.84 -11.81
CA ILE A 63 -9.42 6.12 -10.52
C ILE A 63 -10.35 6.90 -9.60
N SER A 64 -11.60 6.98 -9.98
CA SER A 64 -12.64 7.67 -9.21
C SER A 64 -13.51 6.73 -8.40
N ALA A 65 -13.20 5.45 -8.36
CA ALA A 65 -14.09 4.47 -7.77
C ALA A 65 -13.35 3.37 -7.02
N ARG A 66 -14.01 2.91 -5.98
CA ARG A 66 -13.75 1.72 -5.18
C ARG A 66 -13.17 0.51 -5.94
N ASN A 67 -13.43 0.41 -7.23
CA ASN A 67 -13.15 -0.80 -8.01
C ASN A 67 -11.76 -0.83 -8.64
N THR A 68 -11.01 0.25 -8.63
CA THR A 68 -9.74 0.32 -9.37
C THR A 68 -8.52 0.54 -8.49
N PHE A 69 -8.60 1.27 -7.39
CA PHE A 69 -7.48 1.48 -6.48
C PHE A 69 -7.51 0.55 -5.27
N GLY A 70 -6.35 0.18 -4.77
CA GLY A 70 -6.16 -0.53 -3.51
C GLY A 70 -4.68 -0.66 -3.16
N VAL A 71 -4.40 -1.41 -2.12
CA VAL A 71 -3.04 -1.65 -1.62
C VAL A 71 -2.74 -3.14 -1.63
N CYS A 72 -1.60 -3.52 -2.19
CA CYS A 72 -1.14 -4.91 -2.23
C CYS A 72 -0.83 -5.40 -0.82
N THR A 73 -1.50 -6.45 -0.36
CA THR A 73 -1.26 -7.03 0.96
C THR A 73 -0.02 -7.91 0.96
N PHE A 74 0.52 -8.20 2.12
CA PHE A 74 1.56 -9.22 2.26
C PHE A 74 0.98 -10.62 2.00
N SER A 75 1.72 -11.44 1.25
CA SER A 75 1.40 -12.86 1.03
C SER A 75 2.62 -13.73 1.24
N PRO A 76 2.57 -14.71 2.16
CA PRO A 76 3.67 -15.66 2.35
C PRO A 76 3.83 -16.66 1.19
N GLY A 77 2.86 -16.72 0.28
CA GLY A 77 2.87 -17.61 -0.88
C GLY A 77 3.26 -16.94 -2.19
N ALA A 78 3.68 -15.66 -2.16
CA ALA A 78 4.13 -14.97 -3.36
C ALA A 78 5.48 -15.53 -3.84
N ASN A 79 5.67 -15.65 -5.15
CA ASN A 79 6.93 -16.13 -5.73
C ASN A 79 8.11 -15.18 -5.44
N GLY A 80 7.84 -13.88 -5.37
CA GLY A 80 8.82 -12.85 -5.02
C GLY A 80 8.95 -12.57 -3.53
N LEU A 81 8.69 -13.54 -2.64
CA LEU A 81 8.66 -13.31 -1.18
C LEU A 81 9.97 -12.75 -0.63
N ASP A 82 11.12 -13.24 -1.08
CA ASP A 82 12.45 -12.77 -0.65
C ASP A 82 12.71 -11.31 -1.04
N SER A 83 12.05 -10.83 -2.08
CA SER A 83 12.10 -9.43 -2.55
C SER A 83 10.93 -8.58 -2.04
N ALA A 84 10.11 -9.13 -1.14
CA ALA A 84 8.92 -8.50 -0.56
C ALA A 84 7.92 -8.00 -1.65
N GLN A 85 7.68 -8.83 -2.67
CA GLN A 85 6.85 -8.47 -3.82
C GLN A 85 6.07 -9.66 -4.37
N TYR A 86 5.07 -9.35 -5.19
CA TYR A 86 4.44 -10.29 -6.11
C TYR A 86 5.18 -10.26 -7.44
N GLU A 87 5.34 -11.42 -8.05
CA GLU A 87 5.82 -11.57 -9.42
C GLU A 87 4.64 -11.64 -10.40
N GLN A 88 4.93 -11.55 -11.69
CA GLN A 88 3.90 -11.65 -12.72
C GLN A 88 3.12 -12.98 -12.60
N TYR A 89 1.82 -12.90 -12.70
CA TYR A 89 0.84 -13.99 -12.54
C TYR A 89 0.64 -14.51 -11.11
N ASP A 90 1.33 -13.96 -10.10
CA ASP A 90 0.99 -14.24 -8.71
C ASP A 90 -0.42 -13.78 -8.37
N GLN A 91 -1.04 -14.48 -7.42
CA GLN A 91 -2.31 -14.06 -6.86
C GLN A 91 -2.10 -12.98 -5.80
N VAL A 92 -2.53 -11.77 -6.10
CA VAL A 92 -2.38 -10.59 -5.24
C VAL A 92 -3.57 -10.49 -4.31
N GLY A 93 -3.32 -10.46 -3.00
CA GLY A 93 -4.30 -9.93 -2.05
C GLY A 93 -4.34 -8.41 -2.17
N PHE A 94 -5.48 -7.84 -2.50
CA PHE A 94 -5.64 -6.42 -2.84
C PHE A 94 -6.66 -5.77 -1.90
N LEU A 95 -6.16 -5.01 -0.91
CA LEU A 95 -7.01 -4.34 0.07
C LEU A 95 -7.73 -3.16 -0.57
N LYS A 96 -9.05 -3.18 -0.52
CA LYS A 96 -9.94 -2.11 -0.99
C LYS A 96 -10.38 -1.20 0.15
N THR A 97 -10.65 -1.79 1.30
CA THR A 97 -11.14 -1.08 2.50
C THR A 97 -10.50 -1.68 3.72
N GLY A 98 -10.08 -0.85 4.66
CA GLY A 98 -9.51 -1.33 5.90
C GLY A 98 -8.24 -0.61 6.32
N ILE A 99 -7.48 -1.22 7.23
CA ILE A 99 -6.22 -0.68 7.75
C ILE A 99 -5.07 -1.57 7.32
N ILE A 100 -4.02 -0.94 6.77
CA ILE A 100 -2.84 -1.62 6.26
C ILE A 100 -1.58 -0.78 6.51
N ASN A 101 -0.46 -1.46 6.77
CA ASN A 101 0.85 -0.81 6.84
C ASN A 101 1.39 -0.57 5.43
N VAL A 102 1.77 0.66 5.14
CA VAL A 102 2.29 1.08 3.84
C VAL A 102 3.66 1.75 3.97
N PRO A 103 4.55 1.58 2.98
CA PRO A 103 5.81 2.31 2.96
C PRO A 103 5.53 3.79 2.67
N VAL A 104 6.21 4.66 3.42
CA VAL A 104 6.10 6.11 3.27
C VAL A 104 7.45 6.74 2.98
N THR A 105 7.46 7.86 2.28
CA THR A 105 8.69 8.53 1.84
C THR A 105 9.20 9.56 2.83
N GLU A 106 8.42 9.86 3.86
CA GLU A 106 8.69 10.91 4.84
C GLU A 106 7.97 10.61 6.16
N THR A 107 8.32 11.35 7.21
CA THR A 107 7.64 11.24 8.51
C THR A 107 6.19 11.69 8.39
N ILE A 108 5.29 10.85 8.87
CA ILE A 108 3.84 11.05 8.85
C ILE A 108 3.35 11.33 10.26
N ALA A 109 2.41 12.24 10.38
CA ALA A 109 1.63 12.48 11.59
C ALA A 109 0.15 12.17 11.35
N LYS A 110 -0.55 11.83 12.42
CA LYS A 110 -2.01 11.64 12.38
C LYS A 110 -2.69 12.95 11.98
N GLY A 111 -3.53 12.89 10.96
CA GLY A 111 -4.24 14.06 10.44
C GLY A 111 -3.62 14.67 9.19
N ASP A 112 -2.42 14.25 8.82
CA ASP A 112 -1.81 14.62 7.55
C ASP A 112 -2.63 14.09 6.36
N LEU A 113 -2.49 14.74 5.21
CA LEU A 113 -3.12 14.30 3.98
C LEU A 113 -2.43 13.03 3.45
N VAL A 114 -3.21 12.15 2.84
CA VAL A 114 -2.68 10.92 2.24
C VAL A 114 -2.49 11.11 0.75
N ARG A 115 -1.29 10.86 0.28
CA ARG A 115 -0.92 10.88 -1.14
C ARG A 115 -0.25 9.59 -1.55
N VAL A 116 -0.32 9.29 -2.83
CA VAL A 116 0.37 8.13 -3.43
C VAL A 116 1.14 8.59 -4.66
N TYR A 117 2.34 8.04 -4.84
CA TYR A 117 3.13 8.26 -6.04
C TYR A 117 2.56 7.48 -7.22
N HIS A 118 2.25 8.16 -8.31
CA HIS A 118 1.89 7.57 -9.61
C HIS A 118 3.00 7.72 -10.65
N THR A 119 4.05 8.45 -10.31
CA THR A 119 5.24 8.63 -11.15
C THR A 119 6.47 8.57 -10.25
N THR A 120 7.51 7.88 -10.69
CA THR A 120 8.76 7.75 -9.96
C THR A 120 9.46 9.11 -9.83
N SER A 121 10.00 9.42 -8.65
CA SER A 121 10.76 10.63 -8.35
C SER A 121 11.98 10.30 -7.49
N SER A 122 13.17 10.35 -8.05
CA SER A 122 14.42 9.97 -7.35
C SER A 122 14.32 8.54 -6.77
N SER A 123 14.41 8.40 -5.45
CA SER A 123 14.28 7.12 -4.74
C SER A 123 12.83 6.72 -4.44
N LYS A 124 11.87 7.58 -4.75
CA LYS A 124 10.44 7.36 -4.48
C LYS A 124 9.82 6.60 -5.66
N ILE A 125 9.27 5.45 -5.38
CA ILE A 125 8.76 4.51 -6.39
C ILE A 125 7.24 4.64 -6.47
N VAL A 126 6.67 4.37 -7.65
CA VAL A 126 5.22 4.29 -7.85
C VAL A 126 4.58 3.35 -6.84
N GLY A 127 3.49 3.80 -6.22
CA GLY A 127 2.77 3.09 -5.18
C GLY A 127 3.22 3.37 -3.75
N MET A 128 4.36 4.05 -3.53
CA MET A 128 4.72 4.55 -2.20
C MET A 128 3.80 5.70 -1.78
N PHE A 129 3.68 5.91 -0.46
CA PHE A 129 2.81 6.93 0.09
C PHE A 129 3.58 8.11 0.66
N ALA A 130 2.92 9.25 0.74
CA ALA A 130 3.47 10.51 1.24
C ALA A 130 2.37 11.40 1.85
N THR A 131 2.79 12.50 2.47
CA THR A 131 1.90 13.59 2.87
C THR A 131 2.16 14.87 2.09
N THR A 132 3.39 15.09 1.66
CA THR A 132 3.79 16.25 0.85
C THR A 132 3.42 16.05 -0.62
N ALA A 133 2.83 17.09 -1.23
CA ALA A 133 2.52 17.10 -2.65
C ALA A 133 3.81 17.28 -3.48
N GLU A 134 3.99 16.43 -4.48
CA GLU A 134 4.94 16.64 -5.58
C GLU A 134 4.16 16.81 -6.87
N ALA A 135 4.19 18.01 -7.44
CA ALA A 135 3.47 18.33 -8.68
C ALA A 135 3.77 17.27 -9.78
N THR A 136 2.75 16.79 -10.44
CA THR A 136 2.81 15.76 -11.50
C THR A 136 3.36 14.41 -11.10
N LYS A 137 3.63 14.17 -9.80
CA LYS A 137 4.21 12.90 -9.29
C LYS A 137 3.28 12.18 -8.33
N THR A 138 2.56 12.94 -7.51
CA THR A 138 1.67 12.41 -6.48
C THR A 138 0.21 12.68 -6.80
N ALA A 139 -0.66 11.90 -6.17
CA ALA A 139 -2.10 12.11 -6.17
C ALA A 139 -2.64 12.07 -4.74
N LEU A 140 -3.49 13.02 -4.40
CA LEU A 140 -4.23 13.06 -3.14
C LEU A 140 -5.28 11.95 -3.15
N ILE A 141 -5.34 11.18 -2.08
CA ILE A 141 -6.39 10.15 -1.85
C ILE A 141 -7.43 10.74 -0.91
N THR A 142 -8.50 11.27 -1.46
CA THR A 142 -9.59 11.83 -0.67
C THR A 142 -10.31 10.74 0.12
N GLY A 143 -10.54 11.00 1.41
CA GLY A 143 -11.19 10.05 2.33
C GLY A 143 -10.23 9.12 3.06
N ALA A 144 -9.05 8.84 2.53
CA ALA A 144 -8.02 8.10 3.25
C ALA A 144 -7.44 8.93 4.40
N ARG A 145 -6.94 8.23 5.43
CA ARG A 145 -6.32 8.91 6.60
C ARG A 145 -5.23 8.04 7.23
N TRP A 146 -4.27 8.71 7.85
CA TRP A 146 -3.29 8.05 8.69
C TRP A 146 -3.89 7.70 10.05
N VAL A 147 -3.72 6.46 10.47
CA VAL A 147 -4.21 5.96 11.77
C VAL A 147 -3.29 6.42 12.90
N GLY A 148 -1.99 6.46 12.65
CA GLY A 148 -0.96 6.89 13.59
C GLY A 148 0.23 7.56 12.90
N ALA A 149 1.26 7.86 13.68
CA ALA A 149 2.53 8.36 13.17
C ALA A 149 3.31 7.24 12.46
N SER A 150 4.18 7.64 11.53
CA SER A 150 5.11 6.70 10.89
C SER A 150 6.14 6.15 11.88
N GLN A 151 6.63 4.95 11.60
CA GLN A 151 7.67 4.27 12.35
C GLN A 151 8.60 3.51 11.40
N THR A 152 9.84 3.29 11.81
CA THR A 152 10.78 2.48 11.03
C THR A 152 10.59 1.01 11.40
N ASP A 153 10.42 0.15 10.40
CA ASP A 153 10.35 -1.29 10.61
C ASP A 153 11.73 -1.92 10.86
N ALA A 154 11.77 -3.21 11.13
CA ALA A 154 13.01 -3.95 11.41
C ALA A 154 13.98 -3.99 10.22
N SER A 155 13.50 -3.75 9.00
CA SER A 155 14.32 -3.67 7.77
C SER A 155 14.82 -2.25 7.46
N GLY A 156 14.49 -1.27 8.29
CA GLY A 156 14.86 0.13 8.10
C GLY A 156 13.93 0.90 7.16
N VAL A 157 12.82 0.32 6.76
CA VAL A 157 11.81 0.98 5.93
C VAL A 157 10.87 1.81 6.80
N LEU A 158 10.64 3.07 6.42
CA LEU A 158 9.65 3.91 7.08
C LEU A 158 8.26 3.49 6.63
N ILE A 159 7.41 3.14 7.59
CA ILE A 159 6.04 2.68 7.36
C ILE A 159 5.04 3.48 8.20
N ALA A 160 3.78 3.52 7.73
CA ALA A 160 2.67 4.10 8.49
C ALA A 160 1.40 3.27 8.30
N GLU A 161 0.51 3.29 9.29
CA GLU A 161 -0.81 2.67 9.18
C GLU A 161 -1.76 3.60 8.41
N LEU A 162 -2.22 3.10 7.27
CA LEU A 162 -3.17 3.76 6.39
C LEU A 162 -4.56 3.14 6.56
N PHE A 163 -5.57 3.98 6.75
CA PHE A 163 -6.98 3.60 6.63
C PHE A 163 -7.50 3.99 5.24
N LEU A 164 -8.03 3.00 4.51
CA LEU A 164 -8.77 3.19 3.27
C LEU A 164 -10.27 3.02 3.52
N PRO A 165 -11.10 4.05 3.27
CA PRO A 165 -12.56 3.91 3.36
C PRO A 165 -13.14 3.24 2.10
N ASP A 166 -14.42 2.90 2.16
CA ASP A 166 -15.16 2.31 1.03
C ASP A 166 -15.21 3.18 -0.23
N SER A 167 -15.12 4.49 -0.07
CA SER A 167 -15.14 5.43 -1.17
C SER A 167 -13.93 6.33 -1.11
N ILE A 168 -13.13 6.28 -2.15
CA ILE A 168 -11.95 7.13 -2.35
C ILE A 168 -11.99 7.77 -3.73
N THR A 169 -11.32 8.91 -3.85
CA THR A 169 -11.05 9.57 -5.12
C THR A 169 -9.58 9.96 -5.16
N LEU A 170 -8.91 9.74 -6.29
CA LEU A 170 -7.56 10.22 -6.54
C LEU A 170 -7.62 11.51 -7.34
N THR A 171 -6.90 12.52 -6.86
CA THR A 171 -6.74 13.79 -7.55
C THR A 171 -5.26 14.09 -7.72
N ALA A 172 -4.79 14.18 -8.97
CA ALA A 172 -3.38 14.48 -9.24
C ALA A 172 -2.99 15.85 -8.68
N ASP A 173 -1.83 15.91 -8.05
CA ASP A 173 -1.24 17.19 -7.61
C ASP A 173 -0.64 17.90 -8.84
N THR A 174 -0.93 19.20 -8.98
CA THR A 174 -0.53 20.05 -10.10
C THR A 174 0.56 21.04 -9.74
#